data_3d82d1f332d6c8d993e0a3008ba7ac4f
#
_entry.id   3d82d1f332d6c8d993e0a3008ba7ac4f
#
_cell.length_a   1.000
_cell.length_b   1.000
_cell.length_c   1.000
_cell.angle_alpha   90.00
_cell.angle_beta   90.00
_cell.angle_gamma   90.00
#
_symmetry.space_group_name_H-M   'P 1'
#
loop_
_entity.id
_entity.type
_entity.pdbx_description
1 polymer ?
#
loop_
_entity_poly.entity_id
_entity_poly.type
_entity_poly.pdbx_seq_one_letter_code
_entity_poly.pdbx_strand_id
1 'polypeptide(L)'
;MPKTDGELSDEDLEQVVGGSKNMKVLLESWSKHLKEDVSIKVPALLRPKDELNSELWDEDKKLRSDVRERLLDIAEKFIKPTLGADAILKDITFTGSLANYNYSDLSDIDLHIIIDFADINKDKEMVRKYFNAVKALWNSLHDIRIKGFEVEAYVQGADEPHTSTGV
;
A
#
# COMPACT_ATOMS: atom_id res chain seq x y z
N MET A 1 55.10 24.58 -16.79
CA MET A 1 54.10 25.10 -15.87
C MET A 1 52.75 24.92 -16.50
N PRO A 2 51.85 24.13 -15.95
CA PRO A 2 50.48 23.98 -16.45
C PRO A 2 49.70 25.27 -16.11
N LYS A 3 48.97 25.80 -17.04
CA LYS A 3 48.02 26.89 -16.81
C LYS A 3 46.83 26.33 -16.04
N THR A 4 46.63 26.88 -14.89
CA THR A 4 45.46 26.72 -14.05
C THR A 4 44.34 27.59 -14.58
N ASP A 5 43.15 27.06 -14.42
CA ASP A 5 41.87 27.72 -14.23
C ASP A 5 41.10 28.12 -15.48
N GLY A 6 40.10 27.28 -15.70
CA GLY A 6 39.02 27.51 -16.64
C GLY A 6 38.10 28.64 -16.19
N GLU A 7 38.49 29.87 -16.44
CA GLU A 7 37.51 30.91 -16.62
C GLU A 7 36.80 30.64 -17.95
N LEU A 8 35.50 30.42 -17.88
CA LEU A 8 34.63 30.30 -19.03
C LEU A 8 34.69 31.62 -19.81
N SER A 9 34.92 31.55 -21.12
CA SER A 9 34.91 32.74 -21.98
C SER A 9 33.49 33.32 -22.04
N ASP A 10 33.40 34.61 -22.41
CA ASP A 10 32.10 35.25 -22.61
C ASP A 10 31.25 34.52 -23.66
N GLU A 11 31.87 33.85 -24.64
CA GLU A 11 31.19 32.99 -25.61
C GLU A 11 30.63 31.71 -24.98
N ASP A 12 31.33 31.11 -24.00
CA ASP A 12 30.84 29.95 -23.27
C ASP A 12 29.66 30.33 -22.38
N LEU A 13 29.69 31.51 -21.77
CA LEU A 13 28.60 32.07 -20.99
C LEU A 13 27.37 32.40 -21.85
N GLU A 14 27.55 32.86 -23.09
CA GLU A 14 26.44 33.08 -24.00
C GLU A 14 25.78 31.77 -24.46
N GLN A 15 26.53 30.69 -24.63
CA GLN A 15 25.96 29.38 -24.92
C GLN A 15 25.13 28.84 -23.73
N VAL A 16 25.60 29.05 -22.52
CA VAL A 16 24.83 28.66 -21.29
C VAL A 16 23.57 29.53 -21.17
N VAL A 17 23.66 30.83 -21.47
CA VAL A 17 22.50 31.73 -21.45
C VAL A 17 21.52 31.42 -22.60
N GLY A 18 22.02 30.98 -23.76
CA GLY A 18 21.18 30.50 -24.87
C GLY A 18 20.37 29.26 -24.48
N GLY A 19 20.97 28.34 -23.71
CA GLY A 19 20.28 27.21 -23.11
C GLY A 19 19.20 27.65 -22.12
N SER A 20 19.45 28.72 -21.38
CA SER A 20 18.48 29.30 -20.44
C SER A 20 17.24 29.87 -21.12
N LYS A 21 17.41 30.53 -22.30
CA LYS A 21 16.27 31.04 -23.10
C LYS A 21 15.40 29.90 -23.64
N ASN A 22 16.03 28.82 -24.11
CA ASN A 22 15.31 27.63 -24.57
C ASN A 22 14.59 26.92 -23.42
N MET A 23 15.22 26.88 -22.24
CA MET A 23 14.60 26.33 -21.03
C MET A 23 13.38 27.14 -20.59
N LYS A 24 13.46 28.48 -20.68
CA LYS A 24 12.33 29.36 -20.35
C LYS A 24 11.14 29.16 -21.30
N VAL A 25 11.40 29.06 -22.59
CA VAL A 25 10.37 28.76 -23.61
C VAL A 25 9.76 27.36 -23.38
N LEU A 26 10.60 26.38 -23.05
CA LEU A 26 10.12 25.04 -22.67
C LEU A 26 9.25 25.07 -21.41
N LEU A 27 9.69 25.76 -20.37
CA LEU A 27 8.92 25.89 -19.12
C LEU A 27 7.60 26.66 -19.32
N GLU A 28 7.60 27.70 -20.17
CA GLU A 28 6.37 28.42 -20.53
C GLU A 28 5.42 27.54 -21.35
N SER A 29 5.93 26.74 -22.27
CA SER A 29 5.16 25.76 -23.04
C SER A 29 4.58 24.69 -22.13
N TRP A 30 5.38 24.16 -21.22
CA TRP A 30 4.91 23.17 -20.21
C TRP A 30 3.88 23.78 -19.27
N SER A 31 4.12 25.01 -18.80
CA SER A 31 3.17 25.74 -17.95
C SER A 31 1.83 26.00 -18.65
N LYS A 32 1.87 26.22 -19.97
CA LYS A 32 0.66 26.38 -20.81
C LYS A 32 -0.08 25.03 -20.95
N HIS A 33 0.65 23.94 -21.19
CA HIS A 33 0.07 22.60 -21.23
C HIS A 33 -0.47 22.12 -19.87
N LEU A 34 0.15 22.53 -18.77
CA LEU A 34 -0.35 22.23 -17.41
C LEU A 34 -1.57 23.08 -17.02
N LYS A 35 -1.78 24.22 -17.72
CA LYS A 35 -2.96 25.08 -17.50
C LYS A 35 -4.12 24.77 -18.45
N GLU A 36 -3.88 24.06 -19.54
CA GLU A 36 -4.95 23.43 -20.28
C GLU A 36 -5.49 22.33 -19.37
N ASP A 37 -6.72 22.54 -18.92
CA ASP A 37 -7.49 21.68 -18.03
C ASP A 37 -7.44 20.23 -18.55
N VAL A 38 -6.39 19.50 -18.15
CA VAL A 38 -6.36 18.05 -18.31
C VAL A 38 -7.38 17.55 -17.30
N SER A 39 -8.65 17.62 -17.68
CA SER A 39 -9.71 16.88 -17.03
C SER A 39 -9.34 15.41 -17.17
N ILE A 40 -8.49 14.93 -16.27
CA ILE A 40 -8.22 13.51 -16.12
C ILE A 40 -9.58 12.93 -15.73
N LYS A 41 -10.30 12.40 -16.71
CA LYS A 41 -11.49 11.60 -16.43
C LYS A 41 -11.01 10.36 -15.69
N VAL A 42 -11.02 10.46 -14.36
CA VAL A 42 -10.76 9.30 -13.51
C VAL A 42 -11.74 8.20 -13.97
N PRO A 43 -11.22 7.04 -14.42
CA PRO A 43 -12.09 5.94 -14.81
C PRO A 43 -13.10 5.66 -13.70
N ALA A 44 -14.34 5.32 -14.05
CA ALA A 44 -15.39 5.08 -13.08
C ALA A 44 -14.99 4.04 -12.01
N LEU A 45 -14.14 3.09 -12.41
CA LEU A 45 -13.57 2.06 -11.54
C LEU A 45 -12.69 2.62 -10.40
N LEU A 46 -12.05 3.79 -10.62
CA LEU A 46 -11.14 4.43 -9.65
C LEU A 46 -11.83 5.54 -8.84
N ARG A 47 -13.13 5.74 -9.03
CA ARG A 47 -13.89 6.73 -8.25
C ARG A 47 -14.26 6.13 -6.91
N PRO A 48 -14.07 6.87 -5.80
CA PRO A 48 -14.62 6.46 -4.51
C PRO A 48 -16.13 6.21 -4.63
N LYS A 49 -16.61 5.21 -3.92
CA LYS A 49 -18.02 4.92 -3.76
C LYS A 49 -18.61 5.84 -2.68
N ASP A 50 -19.91 6.03 -2.69
CA ASP A 50 -20.62 6.80 -1.66
C ASP A 50 -20.84 5.96 -0.39
N GLU A 51 -20.82 4.63 -0.53
CA GLU A 51 -21.09 3.67 0.54
C GLU A 51 -20.01 2.60 0.61
N LEU A 52 -19.84 2.03 1.80
CA LEU A 52 -19.00 0.84 2.01
C LEU A 52 -19.65 -0.37 1.31
N ASN A 53 -18.86 -1.41 1.05
CA ASN A 53 -19.35 -2.61 0.40
C ASN A 53 -20.39 -3.33 1.28
N SER A 54 -21.64 -3.39 0.85
CA SER A 54 -22.78 -3.92 1.61
C SER A 54 -22.70 -5.44 1.88
N GLU A 55 -21.88 -6.19 1.12
CA GLU A 55 -21.61 -7.60 1.37
C GLU A 55 -20.75 -7.80 2.61
N LEU A 56 -19.88 -6.82 2.94
CA LEU A 56 -18.94 -6.88 4.05
C LEU A 56 -19.37 -6.02 5.23
N TRP A 57 -20.03 -4.89 5.00
CA TRP A 57 -20.39 -3.90 5.99
C TRP A 57 -21.92 -3.80 6.13
N ASP A 58 -22.40 -3.56 7.34
CA ASP A 58 -23.81 -3.30 7.61
C ASP A 58 -24.16 -1.80 7.47
N GLU A 59 -25.43 -1.47 7.68
CA GLU A 59 -25.95 -0.09 7.58
C GLU A 59 -25.34 0.85 8.64
N ASP A 60 -24.88 0.30 9.78
CA ASP A 60 -24.20 1.04 10.84
C ASP A 60 -22.70 1.22 10.57
N LYS A 61 -22.21 0.81 9.38
CA LYS A 61 -20.79 0.80 8.99
C LYS A 61 -19.93 -0.10 9.90
N LYS A 62 -20.52 -1.17 10.42
CA LYS A 62 -19.81 -2.20 11.14
C LYS A 62 -19.59 -3.40 10.25
N LEU A 63 -18.46 -4.06 10.44
CA LEU A 63 -18.19 -5.31 9.73
C LEU A 63 -19.24 -6.37 10.12
N ARG A 64 -19.88 -6.98 9.12
CA ARG A 64 -20.92 -8.00 9.34
C ARG A 64 -20.37 -9.15 10.18
N SER A 65 -21.17 -9.68 11.10
CA SER A 65 -20.74 -10.70 12.04
C SER A 65 -20.21 -11.96 11.37
N ASP A 66 -20.88 -12.43 10.30
CA ASP A 66 -20.46 -13.59 9.52
C ASP A 66 -19.09 -13.39 8.84
N VAL A 67 -18.83 -12.17 8.32
CA VAL A 67 -17.53 -11.79 7.75
C VAL A 67 -16.46 -11.74 8.85
N ARG A 68 -16.75 -11.08 9.97
CA ARG A 68 -15.84 -10.96 11.10
C ARG A 68 -15.42 -12.33 11.65
N GLU A 69 -16.38 -13.24 11.89
CA GLU A 69 -16.12 -14.60 12.37
C GLU A 69 -15.22 -15.36 11.39
N ARG A 70 -15.47 -15.20 10.09
CA ARG A 70 -14.67 -15.85 9.05
C ARG A 70 -13.24 -15.33 9.00
N LEU A 71 -13.04 -14.01 9.14
CA LEU A 71 -11.70 -13.42 9.19
C LEU A 71 -10.91 -13.86 10.42
N LEU A 72 -11.57 -13.98 11.57
CA LEU A 72 -10.96 -14.52 12.80
C LEU A 72 -10.53 -15.98 12.61
N ASP A 73 -11.37 -16.84 12.03
CA ASP A 73 -11.05 -18.24 11.72
C ASP A 73 -9.84 -18.35 10.77
N ILE A 74 -9.77 -17.48 9.74
CA ILE A 74 -8.63 -17.44 8.81
C ILE A 74 -7.34 -17.04 9.54
N ALA A 75 -7.39 -15.99 10.35
CA ALA A 75 -6.24 -15.53 11.12
C ALA A 75 -5.72 -16.63 12.06
N GLU A 76 -6.62 -17.33 12.74
CA GLU A 76 -6.27 -18.44 13.61
C GLU A 76 -5.61 -19.60 12.86
N LYS A 77 -6.17 -19.97 11.70
CA LYS A 77 -5.61 -21.02 10.83
C LYS A 77 -4.27 -20.65 10.22
N PHE A 78 -4.03 -19.36 9.99
CA PHE A 78 -2.74 -18.87 9.53
C PHE A 78 -1.69 -18.93 10.64
N ILE A 79 -2.03 -18.47 11.85
CA ILE A 79 -1.07 -18.30 12.96
C ILE A 79 -0.72 -19.61 13.64
N LYS A 80 -1.71 -20.48 13.93
CA LYS A 80 -1.48 -21.70 14.70
C LYS A 80 -0.39 -22.62 14.15
N PRO A 81 -0.34 -22.93 12.85
CA PRO A 81 0.73 -23.77 12.30
C PRO A 81 2.10 -23.11 12.34
N THR A 82 2.13 -21.77 12.37
CA THR A 82 3.36 -20.97 12.22
C THR A 82 4.02 -20.71 13.56
N LEU A 83 3.25 -20.35 14.58
CA LEU A 83 3.73 -19.93 15.90
C LEU A 83 3.34 -20.88 17.04
N GLY A 84 2.49 -21.87 16.77
CA GLY A 84 1.93 -22.73 17.80
C GLY A 84 0.71 -22.13 18.51
N ALA A 85 0.14 -22.92 19.42
CA ALA A 85 -1.10 -22.56 20.12
C ALA A 85 -0.94 -21.40 21.12
N ASP A 86 0.29 -21.15 21.58
CA ASP A 86 0.61 -20.15 22.60
C ASP A 86 0.98 -18.77 22.02
N ALA A 87 0.83 -18.60 20.70
CA ALA A 87 1.14 -17.32 20.05
C ALA A 87 0.24 -16.20 20.58
N ILE A 88 0.85 -15.14 21.08
CA ILE A 88 0.13 -13.98 21.59
C ILE A 88 -0.23 -13.07 20.42
N LEU A 89 -1.47 -13.21 19.96
CA LEU A 89 -2.08 -12.30 19.02
C LEU A 89 -2.39 -10.97 19.73
N LYS A 90 -1.90 -9.86 19.21
CA LYS A 90 -2.17 -8.53 19.77
C LYS A 90 -3.47 -7.96 19.20
N ASP A 91 -3.63 -8.04 17.88
CA ASP A 91 -4.81 -7.52 17.20
C ASP A 91 -4.98 -8.17 15.82
N ILE A 92 -6.14 -7.97 15.22
CA ILE A 92 -6.45 -8.32 13.82
C ILE A 92 -7.11 -7.12 13.17
N THR A 93 -6.54 -6.65 12.06
CA THR A 93 -7.03 -5.48 11.34
C THR A 93 -7.39 -5.83 9.91
N PHE A 94 -8.60 -5.45 9.49
CA PHE A 94 -9.02 -5.46 8.10
C PHE A 94 -8.68 -4.11 7.48
N THR A 95 -7.92 -4.11 6.39
CA THR A 95 -7.44 -2.90 5.71
C THR A 95 -7.70 -2.95 4.20
N GLY A 96 -7.08 -2.07 3.44
CA GLY A 96 -7.19 -2.03 1.98
C GLY A 96 -8.45 -1.32 1.49
N SER A 97 -8.71 -1.47 0.20
CA SER A 97 -9.78 -0.74 -0.48
C SER A 97 -11.17 -1.15 -0.02
N LEU A 98 -11.38 -2.43 0.32
CA LEU A 98 -12.67 -2.95 0.83
C LEU A 98 -12.98 -2.52 2.27
N ALA A 99 -11.97 -2.09 3.02
CA ALA A 99 -12.15 -1.44 4.32
C ALA A 99 -12.53 0.05 4.18
N ASN A 100 -12.71 0.52 2.95
CA ASN A 100 -12.86 1.91 2.58
C ASN A 100 -13.83 2.10 1.42
N TYR A 101 -13.92 3.31 0.88
CA TYR A 101 -14.84 3.72 -0.20
C TYR A 101 -14.25 3.59 -1.61
N ASN A 102 -12.96 3.21 -1.75
CA ASN A 102 -12.26 3.12 -3.03
C ASN A 102 -12.16 1.68 -3.58
N TYR A 103 -13.06 0.81 -3.17
CA TYR A 103 -13.11 -0.58 -3.62
C TYR A 103 -13.69 -0.74 -5.03
N SER A 104 -13.35 -1.87 -5.64
CA SER A 104 -13.91 -2.34 -6.91
C SER A 104 -14.17 -3.86 -6.84
N ASP A 105 -14.73 -4.41 -7.91
CA ASP A 105 -14.96 -5.87 -8.03
C ASP A 105 -13.66 -6.68 -8.10
N LEU A 106 -12.52 -6.00 -8.32
CA LEU A 106 -11.18 -6.58 -8.35
C LEU A 106 -10.42 -6.40 -7.04
N SER A 107 -11.06 -5.80 -6.03
CA SER A 107 -10.44 -5.61 -4.72
C SER A 107 -10.37 -6.91 -3.94
N ASP A 108 -9.36 -7.02 -3.12
CA ASP A 108 -9.10 -8.09 -2.17
C ASP A 108 -9.32 -7.63 -0.72
N ILE A 109 -9.41 -8.58 0.18
CA ILE A 109 -9.49 -8.36 1.62
C ILE A 109 -8.09 -8.50 2.21
N ASP A 110 -7.50 -7.38 2.66
CA ASP A 110 -6.22 -7.34 3.34
C ASP A 110 -6.40 -7.60 4.85
N LEU A 111 -6.08 -8.81 5.29
CA LEU A 111 -6.17 -9.23 6.69
C LEU A 111 -4.81 -9.12 7.37
N HIS A 112 -4.62 -8.10 8.20
CA HIS A 112 -3.41 -7.90 8.99
C HIS A 112 -3.53 -8.54 10.37
N ILE A 113 -2.60 -9.41 10.68
CA ILE A 113 -2.47 -10.11 11.95
C ILE A 113 -1.32 -9.46 12.72
N ILE A 114 -1.65 -8.78 13.81
CA ILE A 114 -0.71 -7.96 14.56
C ILE A 114 -0.12 -8.79 15.71
N ILE A 115 1.21 -8.92 15.71
CA ILE A 115 1.95 -9.63 16.76
C ILE A 115 3.16 -8.80 17.19
N ASP A 116 3.67 -9.04 18.39
CA ASP A 116 4.94 -8.46 18.81
C ASP A 116 6.10 -9.32 18.33
N PHE A 117 6.89 -8.82 17.38
CA PHE A 117 8.04 -9.54 16.86
C PHE A 117 9.10 -9.82 17.94
N ALA A 118 9.18 -8.97 18.98
CA ALA A 118 10.10 -9.18 20.09
C ALA A 118 9.74 -10.38 20.97
N ASP A 119 8.46 -10.76 21.01
CA ASP A 119 8.01 -11.99 21.70
C ASP A 119 8.52 -13.26 21.00
N ILE A 120 8.87 -13.18 19.71
CA ILE A 120 9.37 -14.30 18.91
C ILE A 120 10.90 -14.32 18.87
N ASN A 121 11.51 -13.22 18.49
CA ASN A 121 12.98 -13.07 18.45
C ASN A 121 13.40 -11.60 18.54
N LYS A 122 14.56 -11.36 19.15
CA LYS A 122 15.16 -10.02 19.26
C LYS A 122 15.52 -9.43 17.91
N ASP A 123 15.83 -10.28 16.92
CA ASP A 123 16.06 -9.87 15.53
C ASP A 123 14.72 -9.74 14.79
N LYS A 124 14.10 -8.57 14.94
CA LYS A 124 12.80 -8.26 14.32
C LYS A 124 12.84 -8.32 12.79
N GLU A 125 14.00 -8.02 12.17
CA GLU A 125 14.14 -8.09 10.72
C GLU A 125 14.11 -9.54 10.22
N MET A 126 14.73 -10.45 10.95
CA MET A 126 14.66 -11.88 10.67
C MET A 126 13.21 -12.38 10.80
N VAL A 127 12.50 -11.97 11.86
CA VAL A 127 11.08 -12.33 12.06
C VAL A 127 10.21 -11.82 10.91
N ARG A 128 10.42 -10.58 10.49
CA ARG A 128 9.69 -10.00 9.33
C ARG A 128 9.94 -10.79 8.05
N LYS A 129 11.19 -11.12 7.74
CA LYS A 129 11.54 -11.92 6.54
C LYS A 129 10.90 -13.30 6.59
N TYR A 130 10.89 -13.93 7.74
CA TYR A 130 10.23 -15.22 7.96
C TYR A 130 8.74 -15.14 7.64
N PHE A 131 8.02 -14.17 8.22
CA PHE A 131 6.58 -14.02 7.96
C PHE A 131 6.25 -13.61 6.53
N ASN A 132 7.09 -12.84 5.87
CA ASN A 132 6.93 -12.55 4.45
C ASN A 132 7.02 -13.83 3.59
N ALA A 133 7.92 -14.74 3.93
CA ALA A 133 8.01 -16.03 3.24
C ALA A 133 6.79 -16.94 3.56
N VAL A 134 6.38 -16.98 4.83
CA VAL A 134 5.16 -17.72 5.25
C VAL A 134 3.92 -17.17 4.56
N LYS A 135 3.75 -15.85 4.49
CA LYS A 135 2.67 -15.18 3.76
C LYS A 135 2.64 -15.63 2.29
N ALA A 136 3.78 -15.52 1.61
CA ALA A 136 3.86 -15.88 0.19
C ALA A 136 3.45 -17.34 -0.06
N LEU A 137 3.92 -18.25 0.80
CA LEU A 137 3.56 -19.66 0.73
C LEU A 137 2.07 -19.88 1.03
N TRP A 138 1.56 -19.29 2.11
CA TRP A 138 0.17 -19.43 2.52
C TRP A 138 -0.78 -18.96 1.42
N ASN A 139 -0.62 -17.73 0.95
CA ASN A 139 -1.49 -17.14 -0.08
C ASN A 139 -1.39 -17.91 -1.41
N SER A 140 -0.25 -18.54 -1.72
CA SER A 140 -0.11 -19.39 -2.91
C SER A 140 -0.81 -20.75 -2.78
N LEU A 141 -1.00 -21.26 -1.57
CA LEU A 141 -1.61 -22.56 -1.31
C LEU A 141 -3.11 -22.50 -1.03
N HIS A 142 -3.63 -21.31 -0.68
CA HIS A 142 -5.01 -21.14 -0.23
C HIS A 142 -5.69 -20.04 -1.04
N ASP A 143 -6.64 -20.42 -1.89
CA ASP A 143 -7.61 -19.50 -2.53
C ASP A 143 -8.81 -19.35 -1.57
N ILE A 144 -8.69 -18.44 -0.63
CA ILE A 144 -9.73 -18.21 0.37
C ILE A 144 -10.55 -16.99 -0.05
N ARG A 145 -11.88 -17.14 -0.09
CA ARG A 145 -12.79 -16.06 -0.47
C ARG A 145 -13.87 -15.85 0.57
N ILE A 146 -14.21 -14.58 0.80
CA ILE A 146 -15.36 -14.14 1.60
C ILE A 146 -16.23 -13.27 0.70
N LYS A 147 -17.50 -13.63 0.51
CA LYS A 147 -18.44 -12.91 -0.37
C LYS A 147 -17.90 -12.68 -1.79
N GLY A 148 -17.06 -13.59 -2.29
CA GLY A 148 -16.44 -13.49 -3.62
C GLY A 148 -15.08 -12.78 -3.65
N PHE A 149 -14.71 -12.01 -2.62
CA PHE A 149 -13.43 -11.33 -2.51
C PHE A 149 -12.36 -12.26 -1.98
N GLU A 150 -11.19 -12.25 -2.61
CA GLU A 150 -10.00 -12.99 -2.16
C GLU A 150 -9.48 -12.42 -0.84
N VAL A 151 -8.98 -13.29 0.05
CA VAL A 151 -8.41 -12.88 1.33
C VAL A 151 -6.91 -13.10 1.31
N GLU A 152 -6.15 -12.03 1.44
CA GLU A 152 -4.71 -12.07 1.65
C GLU A 152 -4.40 -11.83 3.13
N ALA A 153 -3.70 -12.81 3.75
CA ALA A 153 -3.27 -12.71 5.13
C ALA A 153 -1.84 -12.17 5.23
N TYR A 154 -1.62 -11.24 6.15
CA TYR A 154 -0.34 -10.59 6.43
C TYR A 154 -0.03 -10.67 7.92
N VAL A 155 1.26 -10.81 8.29
CA VAL A 155 1.70 -10.60 9.67
C VAL A 155 2.47 -9.31 9.75
N GLN A 156 2.13 -8.49 10.73
CA GLN A 156 2.72 -7.18 10.96
C GLN A 156 3.18 -7.07 12.42
N GLY A 157 4.34 -6.45 12.64
CA GLY A 157 4.83 -6.14 13.97
C GLY A 157 3.98 -5.05 14.64
N ALA A 158 3.69 -5.20 15.93
CA ALA A 158 2.87 -4.27 16.69
C ALA A 158 3.47 -2.84 16.76
N ASP A 159 4.78 -2.72 16.57
CA ASP A 159 5.51 -1.45 16.53
C ASP A 159 5.75 -0.91 15.11
N GLU A 160 5.27 -1.62 14.08
CA GLU A 160 5.39 -1.15 12.70
C GLU A 160 4.28 -0.15 12.37
N PRO A 161 4.63 0.94 11.66
CA PRO A 161 3.62 1.90 11.23
C PRO A 161 2.61 1.20 10.27
N HIS A 162 1.33 1.47 10.48
CA HIS A 162 0.31 1.09 9.51
C HIS A 162 0.49 1.95 8.26
N THR A 163 0.86 1.31 7.15
CA THR A 163 1.07 1.97 5.86
C THR A 163 -0.16 1.89 4.96
N SER A 164 -1.24 1.26 5.41
CA SER A 164 -2.47 1.25 4.64
C SER A 164 -3.06 2.66 4.63
N THR A 165 -3.05 3.27 3.46
CA THR A 165 -3.75 4.52 3.21
C THR A 165 -5.25 4.24 3.08
N GLY A 166 -5.92 4.07 4.21
CA GLY A 166 -7.36 4.24 4.28
C GLY A 166 -7.66 5.75 4.27
N VAL A 167 -8.58 6.19 3.44
CA VAL A 167 -9.11 7.56 3.46
C VAL A 167 -10.14 7.65 4.56
#